data_e5cfd9e94c6ab3aeecb4bf74affb5ffc
#
_entry.id   e5cfd9e94c6ab3aeecb4bf74affb5ffc
#
_cell.length_a   1.000
_cell.length_b   1.000
_cell.length_c   1.000
_cell.angle_alpha   90.00
_cell.angle_beta   90.00
_cell.angle_gamma   90.00
#
_symmetry.space_group_name_H-M   'P 1'
#
loop_
_entity.id
_entity.type
_entity.pdbx_description
1 polymer ?
#
loop_
_entity_poly.entity_id
_entity_poly.type
_entity_poly.pdbx_seq_one_letter_code
_entity_poly.pdbx_strand_id
1 'polypeptide(L)'
;MHTSKFSKKILLILYFLFLSNNTSADYIEKLRDPIQFPIFTILDSKEKPIILKLNKDLDKNGYVVNFWATWCVPCKKELPDLSSLDQKLENYKIDVLTISIDKKNIKDQIKFLLTNGASNLTHFFDKEMNTFKALKLRGVPTTILIDKTGLVVSKHEGILEWSKDKVVKEIVNLLN
;
A
#
# COMPACT_ATOMS: atom_id res chain seq x y z
N MET A 1 -15.13 48.45 -39.81
CA MET A 1 -14.75 48.28 -38.39
C MET A 1 -15.53 47.11 -37.77
N HIS A 2 -15.16 45.84 -38.05
CA HIS A 2 -15.92 44.68 -37.55
C HIS A 2 -15.01 43.47 -37.28
N THR A 3 -13.87 43.65 -36.58
CA THR A 3 -12.93 42.53 -36.32
C THR A 3 -12.55 42.29 -34.85
N SER A 4 -13.20 42.96 -33.88
CA SER A 4 -12.72 42.92 -32.47
C SER A 4 -13.54 41.98 -31.53
N LYS A 5 -14.73 41.53 -31.91
CA LYS A 5 -15.58 40.75 -30.99
C LYS A 5 -15.38 39.21 -31.06
N PHE A 6 -14.81 38.72 -32.15
CA PHE A 6 -14.61 37.26 -32.35
C PHE A 6 -13.36 36.72 -31.58
N SER A 7 -12.33 37.56 -31.47
CA SER A 7 -11.08 37.18 -30.79
C SER A 7 -11.22 36.97 -29.27
N LYS A 8 -12.05 37.79 -28.58
CA LYS A 8 -12.22 37.70 -27.12
C LYS A 8 -12.99 36.45 -26.67
N LYS A 9 -13.97 36.00 -27.48
CA LYS A 9 -14.72 34.78 -27.17
C LYS A 9 -13.89 33.51 -27.34
N ILE A 10 -13.02 33.46 -28.33
CA ILE A 10 -12.11 32.34 -28.57
C ILE A 10 -11.04 32.27 -27.47
N LEU A 11 -10.52 33.41 -27.02
CA LEU A 11 -9.56 33.45 -25.92
C LEU A 11 -10.14 33.00 -24.58
N LEU A 12 -11.43 33.34 -24.31
CA LEU A 12 -12.14 32.88 -23.09
C LEU A 12 -12.42 31.37 -23.11
N ILE A 13 -12.77 30.81 -24.27
CA ILE A 13 -13.00 29.37 -24.43
C ILE A 13 -11.67 28.60 -24.26
N LEU A 14 -10.57 29.06 -24.80
CA LEU A 14 -9.25 28.49 -24.62
C LEU A 14 -8.77 28.59 -23.15
N TYR A 15 -9.06 29.69 -22.47
CA TYR A 15 -8.76 29.84 -21.04
C TYR A 15 -9.56 28.86 -20.16
N PHE A 16 -10.85 28.61 -20.48
CA PHE A 16 -11.68 27.63 -19.77
C PHE A 16 -11.27 26.19 -20.06
N LEU A 17 -10.76 25.87 -21.25
CA LEU A 17 -10.22 24.55 -21.58
C LEU A 17 -8.87 24.27 -20.90
N PHE A 18 -8.10 25.30 -20.56
CA PHE A 18 -6.85 25.16 -19.79
C PHE A 18 -7.06 24.97 -18.29
N LEU A 19 -8.25 25.29 -17.76
CA LEU A 19 -8.57 25.15 -16.34
C LEU A 19 -9.10 23.75 -15.96
N SER A 20 -9.30 22.84 -16.91
CA SER A 20 -10.01 21.58 -16.67
C SER A 20 -9.14 20.32 -16.66
N ASN A 21 -7.81 20.40 -16.63
CA ASN A 21 -6.95 19.19 -16.60
C ASN A 21 -5.87 19.22 -15.52
N ASN A 22 -6.23 19.58 -14.29
CA ASN A 22 -5.48 19.13 -13.11
C ASN A 22 -6.09 17.82 -12.60
N THR A 23 -6.11 16.78 -13.41
CA THR A 23 -6.18 15.42 -12.89
C THR A 23 -4.83 15.15 -12.25
N SER A 24 -4.73 15.39 -10.94
CA SER A 24 -3.59 14.88 -10.19
C SER A 24 -3.63 13.36 -10.36
N ALA A 25 -2.63 12.81 -11.04
CA ALA A 25 -2.50 11.36 -11.12
C ALA A 25 -2.50 10.80 -9.70
N ASP A 26 -3.40 9.87 -9.41
CA ASP A 26 -3.42 9.18 -8.15
C ASP A 26 -2.15 8.32 -8.05
N TYR A 27 -1.52 8.33 -6.87
CA TYR A 27 -0.34 7.50 -6.62
C TYR A 27 -0.73 6.03 -6.44
N ILE A 28 -1.99 5.79 -6.03
CA ILE A 28 -2.51 4.47 -5.69
C ILE A 28 -3.75 4.18 -6.55
N GLU A 29 -3.62 3.21 -7.44
CA GLU A 29 -4.72 2.81 -8.32
C GLU A 29 -5.70 1.87 -7.57
N LYS A 30 -6.99 2.18 -7.65
CA LYS A 30 -8.05 1.30 -7.15
C LYS A 30 -8.27 0.15 -8.11
N LEU A 31 -8.39 -1.08 -7.57
CA LEU A 31 -8.75 -2.25 -8.37
C LEU A 31 -10.18 -2.13 -8.91
N ARG A 32 -10.38 -2.48 -10.19
CA ARG A 32 -11.72 -2.56 -10.80
C ARG A 32 -12.56 -3.67 -10.18
N ASP A 33 -11.91 -4.80 -9.92
CA ASP A 33 -12.53 -6.01 -9.36
C ASP A 33 -11.82 -6.37 -8.04
N PRO A 34 -12.24 -5.79 -6.90
CA PRO A 34 -11.71 -6.14 -5.59
C PRO A 34 -11.91 -7.62 -5.28
N ILE A 35 -10.91 -8.25 -4.66
CA ILE A 35 -10.95 -9.65 -4.28
C ILE A 35 -10.89 -9.82 -2.77
N GLN A 36 -11.59 -10.82 -2.24
CA GLN A 36 -11.50 -11.13 -0.81
C GLN A 36 -10.07 -11.58 -0.47
N PHE A 37 -9.46 -10.93 0.57
CA PHE A 37 -8.18 -11.42 1.09
C PHE A 37 -8.37 -12.83 1.68
N PRO A 38 -7.63 -13.83 1.17
CA PRO A 38 -7.80 -15.19 1.63
C PRO A 38 -7.29 -15.39 3.06
N ILE A 39 -7.81 -16.42 3.74
CA ILE A 39 -7.33 -16.81 5.06
C ILE A 39 -6.11 -17.73 4.89
N PHE A 40 -5.02 -17.43 5.56
CA PHE A 40 -3.77 -18.19 5.47
C PHE A 40 -3.25 -18.62 6.83
N THR A 41 -2.58 -19.77 6.86
CA THR A 41 -1.65 -20.09 7.94
C THR A 41 -0.28 -19.53 7.59
N ILE A 42 0.28 -18.71 8.47
CA ILE A 42 1.53 -17.96 8.26
C ILE A 42 2.32 -17.99 9.59
N LEU A 43 3.61 -17.69 9.56
CA LEU A 43 4.42 -17.64 10.77
C LEU A 43 4.45 -16.20 11.34
N ASP A 44 4.36 -16.10 12.67
CA ASP A 44 4.64 -14.87 13.40
C ASP A 44 6.15 -14.67 13.66
N SER A 45 6.51 -13.56 14.33
CA SER A 45 7.89 -13.24 14.69
C SER A 45 8.53 -14.21 15.70
N LYS A 46 7.74 -15.08 16.35
CA LYS A 46 8.18 -16.16 17.26
C LYS A 46 8.23 -17.52 16.56
N GLU A 47 8.13 -17.56 15.24
CA GLU A 47 8.07 -18.76 14.40
C GLU A 47 6.85 -19.66 14.69
N LYS A 48 5.79 -19.09 15.29
CA LYS A 48 4.56 -19.83 15.55
C LYS A 48 3.61 -19.70 14.37
N PRO A 49 2.97 -20.81 13.94
CA PRO A 49 1.93 -20.75 12.94
C PRO A 49 0.69 -20.04 13.52
N ILE A 50 0.20 -19.07 12.80
CA ILE A 50 -1.03 -18.33 13.11
C ILE A 50 -1.95 -18.32 11.91
N ILE A 51 -3.23 -18.14 12.15
CA ILE A 51 -4.21 -17.90 11.08
C ILE A 51 -4.27 -16.38 10.83
N LEU A 52 -3.75 -15.95 9.69
CA LEU A 52 -3.88 -14.56 9.26
C LEU A 52 -5.24 -14.36 8.60
N LYS A 53 -6.06 -13.54 9.25
CA LYS A 53 -7.40 -13.19 8.82
C LYS A 53 -7.57 -11.68 8.91
N LEU A 54 -7.57 -11.00 7.77
CA LEU A 54 -7.69 -9.54 7.66
C LEU A 54 -9.08 -9.15 7.15
N ASN A 55 -10.12 -9.62 7.86
CA ASN A 55 -11.50 -9.28 7.52
C ASN A 55 -12.32 -9.05 8.80
N LYS A 56 -13.22 -8.08 8.75
CA LYS A 56 -14.18 -7.76 9.83
C LYS A 56 -13.54 -7.64 11.23
N ASP A 57 -12.39 -7.01 11.32
CA ASP A 57 -11.96 -6.48 12.60
C ASP A 57 -12.76 -5.20 12.84
N LEU A 58 -13.67 -5.24 13.81
CA LEU A 58 -14.60 -4.13 14.11
C LEU A 58 -13.86 -2.87 14.59
N ASP A 59 -12.61 -3.04 15.03
CA ASP A 59 -11.78 -1.94 15.54
C ASP A 59 -10.86 -1.34 14.47
N LYS A 60 -10.81 -1.92 13.26
CA LYS A 60 -9.95 -1.46 12.17
C LYS A 60 -10.74 -0.98 10.95
N ASN A 61 -10.24 0.08 10.33
CA ASN A 61 -10.78 0.58 9.06
C ASN A 61 -10.14 -0.08 7.85
N GLY A 62 -8.97 -0.70 8.02
CA GLY A 62 -8.30 -1.44 6.97
C GLY A 62 -6.84 -1.74 7.28
N TYR A 63 -6.15 -2.27 6.27
CA TYR A 63 -4.75 -2.68 6.38
C TYR A 63 -3.97 -2.28 5.12
N VAL A 64 -2.73 -1.85 5.34
CA VAL A 64 -1.69 -1.74 4.31
C VAL A 64 -0.77 -2.94 4.48
N VAL A 65 -0.72 -3.84 3.50
CA VAL A 65 0.07 -5.07 3.58
C VAL A 65 1.18 -5.03 2.54
N ASN A 66 2.44 -4.95 3.00
CA ASN A 66 3.62 -4.91 2.15
C ASN A 66 4.29 -6.29 2.08
N PHE A 67 4.54 -6.78 0.87
CA PHE A 67 5.29 -8.01 0.60
C PHE A 67 6.74 -7.68 0.27
N TRP A 68 7.68 -8.35 0.95
CA TRP A 68 9.09 -8.03 0.87
C TRP A 68 10.00 -9.25 1.02
N ALA A 69 11.32 -9.05 0.85
CA ALA A 69 12.35 -10.05 1.14
C ALA A 69 13.70 -9.39 1.46
N THR A 70 14.60 -10.07 2.18
CA THR A 70 15.94 -9.53 2.54
C THR A 70 16.85 -9.28 1.33
N TRP A 71 16.67 -10.04 0.26
CA TRP A 71 17.42 -9.90 -0.99
C TRP A 71 16.87 -8.79 -1.90
N CYS A 72 15.73 -8.22 -1.56
CA CYS A 72 15.08 -7.16 -2.34
C CYS A 72 15.64 -5.79 -1.96
N VAL A 73 16.54 -5.26 -2.76
CA VAL A 73 17.16 -3.94 -2.53
C VAL A 73 16.12 -2.79 -2.50
N PRO A 74 15.13 -2.74 -3.42
CA PRO A 74 14.06 -1.75 -3.33
C PRO A 74 13.26 -1.84 -2.03
N CYS A 75 12.93 -3.05 -1.55
CA CYS A 75 12.20 -3.23 -0.30
C CYS A 75 12.94 -2.60 0.90
N LYS A 76 14.27 -2.80 0.96
CA LYS A 76 15.10 -2.19 2.00
C LYS A 76 14.95 -0.68 2.06
N LYS A 77 14.83 -0.02 0.89
CA LYS A 77 14.75 1.44 0.81
C LYS A 77 13.42 1.98 1.32
N GLU A 78 12.32 1.24 1.17
CA GLU A 78 10.98 1.71 1.57
C GLU A 78 10.60 1.38 3.02
N LEU A 79 11.31 0.45 3.70
CA LEU A 79 11.00 0.04 5.07
C LEU A 79 10.88 1.20 6.07
N PRO A 80 11.80 2.19 6.11
CA PRO A 80 11.68 3.33 7.03
C PRO A 80 10.45 4.19 6.73
N ASP A 81 10.08 4.27 5.45
CA ASP A 81 8.93 5.06 5.00
C ASP A 81 7.60 4.39 5.37
N LEU A 82 7.53 3.05 5.24
CA LEU A 82 6.40 2.26 5.74
C LEU A 82 6.24 2.38 7.26
N SER A 83 7.34 2.40 8.00
CA SER A 83 7.35 2.66 9.44
C SER A 83 6.77 4.04 9.80
N SER A 84 7.11 5.06 9.02
CA SER A 84 6.56 6.41 9.17
C SER A 84 5.08 6.46 8.75
N LEU A 85 4.68 5.71 7.73
CA LEU A 85 3.29 5.56 7.31
C LEU A 85 2.43 4.99 8.45
N ASP A 86 2.89 3.92 9.09
CA ASP A 86 2.18 3.27 10.20
C ASP A 86 1.82 4.27 11.30
N GLN A 87 2.80 5.10 11.72
CA GLN A 87 2.57 6.16 12.71
C GLN A 87 1.52 7.18 12.24
N LYS A 88 1.53 7.56 10.96
CA LYS A 88 0.57 8.52 10.40
C LYS A 88 -0.85 7.93 10.30
N LEU A 89 -0.97 6.62 10.14
CA LEU A 89 -2.25 5.92 9.98
C LEU A 89 -2.89 5.47 11.31
N GLU A 90 -2.18 5.56 12.43
CA GLU A 90 -2.66 5.13 13.76
C GLU A 90 -4.03 5.74 14.12
N ASN A 91 -4.17 7.06 13.96
CA ASN A 91 -5.42 7.77 14.26
C ASN A 91 -6.59 7.41 13.32
N TYR A 92 -6.30 6.77 12.18
CA TYR A 92 -7.29 6.30 11.22
C TYR A 92 -7.66 4.83 11.43
N LYS A 93 -7.07 4.16 12.43
CA LYS A 93 -7.28 2.73 12.71
C LYS A 93 -6.94 1.85 11.51
N ILE A 94 -5.88 2.19 10.79
CA ILE A 94 -5.34 1.44 9.67
C ILE A 94 -3.95 0.96 10.08
N ASP A 95 -3.71 -0.34 10.04
CA ASP A 95 -2.43 -0.93 10.41
C ASP A 95 -1.55 -1.18 9.19
N VAL A 96 -0.24 -1.00 9.34
CA VAL A 96 0.75 -1.37 8.33
C VAL A 96 1.40 -2.70 8.73
N LEU A 97 1.19 -3.72 7.91
CA LEU A 97 1.70 -5.07 8.12
C LEU A 97 2.75 -5.39 7.06
N THR A 98 3.72 -6.23 7.40
CA THR A 98 4.67 -6.76 6.41
C THR A 98 4.63 -8.28 6.35
N ILE A 99 4.68 -8.83 5.15
CA ILE A 99 4.74 -10.27 4.89
C ILE A 99 6.02 -10.56 4.11
N SER A 100 6.95 -11.25 4.75
CA SER A 100 8.16 -11.70 4.06
C SER A 100 7.91 -12.99 3.28
N ILE A 101 8.36 -13.00 2.02
CA ILE A 101 8.41 -14.20 1.17
C ILE A 101 9.79 -14.86 1.15
N ASP A 102 10.68 -14.45 2.04
CA ASP A 102 12.04 -14.97 2.10
C ASP A 102 12.10 -16.33 2.81
N LYS A 103 12.94 -17.22 2.31
CA LYS A 103 13.18 -18.54 2.90
C LYS A 103 14.24 -18.53 4.00
N LYS A 104 14.92 -17.41 4.22
CA LYS A 104 15.92 -17.27 5.28
C LYS A 104 15.34 -17.55 6.67
N ASN A 105 16.24 -17.76 7.62
CA ASN A 105 15.87 -17.85 9.02
C ASN A 105 15.13 -16.58 9.48
N ILE A 106 14.04 -16.74 10.23
CA ILE A 106 13.20 -15.63 10.67
C ILE A 106 13.97 -14.66 11.58
N LYS A 107 14.89 -15.15 12.42
CA LYS A 107 15.72 -14.29 13.27
C LYS A 107 16.59 -13.34 12.43
N ASP A 108 17.15 -13.81 11.32
CA ASP A 108 17.94 -12.95 10.42
C ASP A 108 17.06 -11.94 9.69
N GLN A 109 15.85 -12.32 9.32
CA GLN A 109 14.88 -11.43 8.72
C GLN A 109 14.42 -10.34 9.70
N ILE A 110 14.14 -10.70 10.96
CA ILE A 110 13.83 -9.75 12.04
C ILE A 110 14.99 -8.79 12.27
N LYS A 111 16.23 -9.31 12.36
CA LYS A 111 17.42 -8.46 12.48
C LYS A 111 17.51 -7.47 11.32
N PHE A 112 17.23 -7.92 10.10
CA PHE A 112 17.19 -7.06 8.92
C PHE A 112 16.16 -5.94 9.04
N LEU A 113 14.93 -6.24 9.48
CA LEU A 113 13.87 -5.25 9.71
C LEU A 113 14.28 -4.21 10.76
N LEU A 114 14.80 -4.65 11.90
CA LEU A 114 15.28 -3.77 12.98
C LEU A 114 16.38 -2.82 12.50
N THR A 115 17.35 -3.34 11.72
CA THR A 115 18.47 -2.53 11.22
C THR A 115 18.10 -1.62 10.06
N ASN A 116 16.92 -1.79 9.47
CA ASN A 116 16.41 -0.97 8.37
C ASN A 116 15.17 -0.14 8.73
N GLY A 117 14.98 0.16 10.03
CA GLY A 117 14.00 1.16 10.47
C GLY A 117 12.54 0.70 10.46
N ALA A 118 12.27 -0.62 10.53
CA ALA A 118 10.92 -1.17 10.50
C ALA A 118 10.52 -1.87 11.82
N SER A 119 11.08 -1.44 12.96
CA SER A 119 10.90 -2.11 14.25
C SER A 119 9.48 -2.00 14.83
N ASN A 120 8.71 -0.98 14.44
CA ASN A 120 7.34 -0.75 14.93
C ASN A 120 6.28 -1.52 14.15
N LEU A 121 6.62 -2.06 12.98
CA LEU A 121 5.65 -2.76 12.13
C LEU A 121 5.33 -4.16 12.65
N THR A 122 4.13 -4.64 12.37
CA THR A 122 3.78 -6.05 12.58
C THR A 122 4.29 -6.90 11.43
N HIS A 123 5.03 -7.97 11.74
CA HIS A 123 5.73 -8.78 10.76
C HIS A 123 5.20 -10.21 10.72
N PHE A 124 4.99 -10.72 9.51
CA PHE A 124 4.64 -12.11 9.22
C PHE A 124 5.61 -12.71 8.20
N PHE A 125 5.69 -14.05 8.14
CA PHE A 125 6.66 -14.77 7.32
C PHE A 125 5.98 -15.91 6.56
N ASP A 126 5.92 -15.78 5.23
CA ASP A 126 5.32 -16.72 4.28
C ASP A 126 6.40 -17.45 3.48
N LYS A 127 7.16 -18.35 4.16
CA LYS A 127 8.29 -19.09 3.55
C LYS A 127 7.87 -19.92 2.32
N GLU A 128 6.62 -20.36 2.27
CA GLU A 128 6.08 -21.15 1.17
C GLU A 128 5.48 -20.30 0.05
N MET A 129 5.43 -18.98 0.25
CA MET A 129 4.86 -18.02 -0.68
C MET A 129 3.37 -18.31 -1.00
N ASN A 130 2.62 -18.85 -0.05
CA ASN A 130 1.22 -19.22 -0.26
C ASN A 130 0.33 -17.99 -0.45
N THR A 131 0.50 -16.95 0.40
CA THR A 131 -0.20 -15.68 0.26
C THR A 131 0.15 -14.99 -1.05
N PHE A 132 1.45 -14.94 -1.37
CA PHE A 132 1.99 -14.31 -2.57
C PHE A 132 1.42 -14.94 -3.85
N LYS A 133 1.40 -16.27 -3.92
CA LYS A 133 0.87 -17.04 -5.05
C LYS A 133 -0.64 -16.88 -5.19
N ALA A 134 -1.38 -16.99 -4.08
CA ALA A 134 -2.85 -16.89 -4.11
C ALA A 134 -3.33 -15.50 -4.56
N LEU A 135 -2.61 -14.44 -4.18
CA LEU A 135 -2.87 -13.07 -4.61
C LEU A 135 -2.30 -12.74 -6.00
N LYS A 136 -1.68 -13.74 -6.68
CA LYS A 136 -1.06 -13.61 -8.00
C LYS A 136 -0.12 -12.40 -8.10
N LEU A 137 0.70 -12.20 -7.07
CA LEU A 137 1.68 -11.13 -7.07
C LEU A 137 2.86 -11.48 -7.99
N ARG A 138 3.45 -10.48 -8.63
CA ARG A 138 4.48 -10.69 -9.67
C ARG A 138 5.90 -10.50 -9.14
N GLY A 139 6.07 -9.74 -8.07
CA GLY A 139 7.39 -9.41 -7.51
C GLY A 139 7.29 -8.68 -6.18
N VAL A 140 8.44 -8.35 -5.61
CA VAL A 140 8.57 -7.52 -4.43
C VAL A 140 9.43 -6.29 -4.72
N PRO A 141 9.14 -5.12 -4.13
CA PRO A 141 8.05 -4.90 -3.20
C PRO A 141 6.69 -4.83 -3.91
N THR A 142 5.68 -5.36 -3.27
CA THR A 142 4.28 -5.16 -3.65
C THR A 142 3.49 -4.83 -2.39
N THR A 143 2.69 -3.78 -2.45
CA THR A 143 1.80 -3.37 -1.35
C THR A 143 0.35 -3.47 -1.80
N ILE A 144 -0.49 -4.06 -0.96
CA ILE A 144 -1.94 -4.11 -1.16
C ILE A 144 -2.65 -3.33 -0.07
N LEU A 145 -3.78 -2.73 -0.42
CA LEU A 145 -4.69 -2.11 0.52
C LEU A 145 -5.91 -2.99 0.71
N ILE A 146 -6.25 -3.26 1.96
CA ILE A 146 -7.38 -4.11 2.35
C ILE A 146 -8.33 -3.26 3.18
N ASP A 147 -9.60 -3.19 2.77
CA ASP A 147 -10.63 -2.44 3.48
C ASP A 147 -11.15 -3.21 4.72
N LYS A 148 -11.98 -2.55 5.51
CA LYS A 148 -12.60 -3.12 6.73
C LYS A 148 -13.45 -4.36 6.49
N THR A 149 -13.85 -4.65 5.26
CA THR A 149 -14.59 -5.86 4.89
C THR A 149 -13.68 -7.01 4.49
N GLY A 150 -12.36 -6.75 4.39
CA GLY A 150 -11.34 -7.71 3.98
C GLY A 150 -11.15 -7.80 2.46
N LEU A 151 -11.68 -6.84 1.71
CA LEU A 151 -11.45 -6.77 0.27
C LEU A 151 -10.12 -6.09 -0.03
N VAL A 152 -9.32 -6.69 -0.88
CA VAL A 152 -8.16 -6.06 -1.51
C VAL A 152 -8.69 -5.05 -2.54
N VAL A 153 -8.60 -3.78 -2.20
CA VAL A 153 -9.16 -2.67 -3.01
C VAL A 153 -8.11 -1.98 -3.88
N SER A 154 -6.84 -2.19 -3.57
CA SER A 154 -5.72 -1.64 -4.35
C SER A 154 -4.50 -2.55 -4.30
N LYS A 155 -3.65 -2.45 -5.34
CA LYS A 155 -2.35 -3.11 -5.44
C LYS A 155 -1.35 -2.17 -6.11
N HIS A 156 -0.24 -1.90 -5.43
CA HIS A 156 0.89 -1.13 -5.95
C HIS A 156 2.13 -2.02 -6.06
N GLU A 157 2.76 -2.05 -7.22
CA GLU A 157 4.01 -2.80 -7.47
C GLU A 157 5.18 -1.83 -7.60
N GLY A 158 6.24 -2.07 -6.84
CA GLY A 158 7.41 -1.19 -6.79
C GLY A 158 7.43 -0.27 -5.58
N ILE A 159 8.41 0.65 -5.57
CA ILE A 159 8.63 1.60 -4.47
C ILE A 159 7.67 2.78 -4.60
N LEU A 160 7.12 3.21 -3.48
CA LEU A 160 6.38 4.46 -3.35
C LEU A 160 6.87 5.21 -2.10
N GLU A 161 6.79 6.53 -2.10
CA GLU A 161 7.02 7.35 -0.90
C GLU A 161 5.74 7.35 -0.05
N TRP A 162 5.57 6.23 0.68
CA TRP A 162 4.33 5.89 1.40
C TRP A 162 3.92 6.93 2.44
N SER A 163 4.90 7.56 3.10
CA SER A 163 4.63 8.55 4.15
C SER A 163 4.35 9.96 3.63
N LYS A 164 4.36 10.21 2.31
CA LYS A 164 3.93 11.50 1.75
C LYS A 164 2.48 11.78 2.10
N ASP A 165 2.18 13.00 2.54
CA ASP A 165 0.82 13.38 2.99
C ASP A 165 -0.25 13.15 1.92
N LYS A 166 0.08 13.29 0.64
CA LYS A 166 -0.84 12.99 -0.45
C LYS A 166 -1.15 11.49 -0.52
N VAL A 167 -0.14 10.63 -0.42
CA VAL A 167 -0.30 9.17 -0.41
C VAL A 167 -1.09 8.72 0.82
N VAL A 168 -0.78 9.27 2.00
CA VAL A 168 -1.54 9.01 3.23
C VAL A 168 -3.03 9.35 3.06
N LYS A 169 -3.34 10.52 2.49
CA LYS A 169 -4.73 10.92 2.21
C LYS A 169 -5.42 9.96 1.24
N GLU A 170 -4.74 9.52 0.19
CA GLU A 170 -5.30 8.56 -0.76
C GLU A 170 -5.60 7.21 -0.09
N ILE A 171 -4.68 6.69 0.76
CA ILE A 171 -4.90 5.46 1.54
C ILE A 171 -6.14 5.61 2.43
N VAL A 172 -6.22 6.70 3.20
CA VAL A 172 -7.36 6.96 4.10
C VAL A 172 -8.66 7.04 3.32
N ASN A 173 -8.68 7.71 2.17
CA ASN A 173 -9.89 7.81 1.33
C ASN A 173 -10.31 6.47 0.70
N LEU A 174 -9.36 5.58 0.42
CA LEU A 174 -9.64 4.26 -0.16
C LEU A 174 -10.17 3.26 0.88
N LEU A 175 -9.78 3.43 2.16
CA LEU A 175 -10.08 2.46 3.23
C LEU A 175 -11.23 2.89 4.17
N ASN A 176 -11.64 4.15 4.17
CA ASN A 176 -12.80 4.66 4.91
C ASN A 176 -14.06 4.64 4.03
#